data_014f0e1bb62346e058a5516c49dc7b10
#
_entry.id   014f0e1bb62346e058a5516c49dc7b10
#
_cell.length_a   1.000
_cell.length_b   1.000
_cell.length_c   1.000
_cell.angle_alpha   90.00
_cell.angle_beta   90.00
_cell.angle_gamma   90.00
#
_symmetry.space_group_name_H-M   'P 1'
#
loop_
_entity.id
_entity.type
_entity.pdbx_description
1 polymer ?
#
loop_
_entity_poly.entity_id
_entity_poly.type
_entity_poly.pdbx_seq_one_letter_code
_entity_poly.pdbx_strand_id
1 'polypeptide(L)'
;MILERSLHPDWLSNTYLVGDESGGKAVAIDAGGPSRPLMEKAESEGLEVTHLLLTHHHHDHVAEAQAWKDRFGVRVLAHPLEAERVELCDGTIDAGEELSVGGLTIVGLPTPGHTDGMLNFRVNDDDVFTGDTLFKGSVGGVKAPHSTSYDDLKTSIMDVLMKLPPATRLHPGHTDPTTVGDEWEQNAFVRVWRGLDPEGSEPCTVWERDATLVLWAPDYDGGHKAWIRWTDSGEDDIVPGSQVER
;
A
#
# COMPACT_ATOMS: atom_id res chain seq x y z
N MET A 1 3.71 12.53 -17.77
CA MET A 1 3.60 12.42 -16.31
C MET A 1 5.01 12.21 -15.73
N ILE A 2 5.35 12.93 -14.67
CA ILE A 2 6.59 12.76 -13.90
C ILE A 2 6.24 11.83 -12.73
N LEU A 3 7.04 10.79 -12.52
CA LEU A 3 6.88 9.86 -11.41
C LEU A 3 8.24 9.55 -10.82
N GLU A 4 8.43 9.93 -9.57
CA GLU A 4 9.67 9.69 -8.81
C GLU A 4 9.34 8.99 -7.50
N ARG A 5 10.29 8.20 -7.01
CA ARG A 5 10.16 7.42 -5.79
C ARG A 5 11.39 7.59 -4.92
N SER A 6 11.18 7.71 -3.62
CA SER A 6 12.24 7.51 -2.62
C SER A 6 11.90 6.31 -1.72
N LEU A 7 12.92 5.63 -1.22
CA LEU A 7 12.80 4.44 -0.39
C LEU A 7 13.51 4.67 0.94
N HIS A 8 12.81 4.44 2.05
CA HIS A 8 13.42 4.51 3.39
C HIS A 8 14.41 3.34 3.60
N PRO A 9 15.65 3.60 4.06
CA PRO A 9 16.67 2.55 4.16
C PRO A 9 16.35 1.46 5.20
N ASP A 10 15.63 1.79 6.27
CA ASP A 10 15.35 0.87 7.38
C ASP A 10 13.93 0.29 7.29
N TRP A 11 12.91 1.12 7.02
CA TRP A 11 11.52 0.68 6.94
C TRP A 11 11.14 0.12 5.57
N LEU A 12 11.96 0.41 4.54
CA LEU A 12 11.70 0.07 3.14
C LEU A 12 10.39 0.64 2.61
N SER A 13 9.85 1.66 3.29
CA SER A 13 8.64 2.36 2.86
C SER A 13 8.94 3.39 1.78
N ASN A 14 7.99 3.57 0.90
CA ASN A 14 8.07 4.47 -0.24
C ASN A 14 7.38 5.80 0.04
N THR A 15 7.93 6.85 -0.56
CA THR A 15 7.24 8.10 -0.84
C THR A 15 7.28 8.32 -2.34
N TYR A 16 6.18 8.79 -2.92
CA TYR A 16 6.10 9.08 -4.35
C TYR A 16 5.82 10.55 -4.60
N LEU A 17 6.42 11.09 -5.67
CA LEU A 17 6.08 12.39 -6.27
C LEU A 17 5.48 12.13 -7.64
N VAL A 18 4.26 12.62 -7.87
CA VAL A 18 3.54 12.44 -9.13
C VAL A 18 3.18 13.82 -9.67
N GLY A 19 3.80 14.19 -10.79
CA GLY A 19 3.56 15.45 -11.49
C GLY A 19 2.93 15.23 -12.87
N ASP A 20 2.09 16.17 -13.32
CA ASP A 20 1.48 16.09 -14.65
C ASP A 20 2.53 16.29 -15.76
N GLU A 21 3.24 17.42 -15.73
CA GLU A 21 4.34 17.77 -16.66
C GLU A 21 5.33 18.72 -15.95
N SER A 22 6.50 18.94 -16.55
CA SER A 22 7.47 19.90 -16.04
C SER A 22 6.87 21.32 -15.99
N GLY A 23 7.00 22.00 -14.84
CA GLY A 23 6.37 23.29 -14.58
C GLY A 23 4.87 23.25 -14.28
N GLY A 24 4.28 22.05 -14.19
CA GLY A 24 2.87 21.83 -13.89
C GLY A 24 2.58 21.60 -12.41
N LYS A 25 1.50 20.86 -12.14
CA LYS A 25 1.08 20.52 -10.77
C LYS A 25 1.46 19.11 -10.38
N ALA A 26 1.62 18.88 -9.07
CA ALA A 26 1.99 17.58 -8.54
C ALA A 26 1.29 17.27 -7.20
N VAL A 27 1.31 16.00 -6.85
CA VAL A 27 0.96 15.48 -5.53
C VAL A 27 2.11 14.61 -5.01
N ALA A 28 2.25 14.52 -3.69
CA ALA A 28 2.98 13.46 -3.04
C ALA A 28 2.00 12.37 -2.60
N ILE A 29 2.44 11.10 -2.59
CA ILE A 29 1.67 9.97 -2.08
C ILE A 29 2.54 9.25 -1.05
N ASP A 30 2.01 9.14 0.16
CA ASP A 30 2.69 8.77 1.39
C ASP A 30 3.94 9.64 1.70
N ALA A 31 4.46 9.54 2.91
CA ALA A 31 5.58 10.32 3.38
C ALA A 31 6.46 9.49 4.36
N GLY A 32 6.75 8.25 3.99
CA GLY A 32 7.56 7.33 4.78
C GLY A 32 9.02 7.27 4.35
N GLY A 33 9.29 7.39 3.05
CA GLY A 33 10.65 7.47 2.51
C GLY A 33 11.28 8.85 2.67
N PRO A 34 12.60 9.03 2.42
CA PRO A 34 13.25 10.33 2.49
C PRO A 34 12.58 11.32 1.52
N SER A 35 11.88 12.32 2.07
CA SER A 35 11.13 13.29 1.26
C SER A 35 12.04 14.30 0.54
N ARG A 36 13.21 14.61 1.10
CA ARG A 36 14.11 15.63 0.58
C ARG A 36 14.50 15.45 -0.89
N PRO A 37 14.91 14.28 -1.38
CA PRO A 37 15.25 14.09 -2.80
C PRO A 37 14.07 14.38 -3.73
N LEU A 38 12.85 14.01 -3.33
CA LEU A 38 11.64 14.27 -4.10
C LEU A 38 11.26 15.76 -4.10
N MET A 39 11.45 16.44 -2.97
CA MET A 39 11.24 17.88 -2.87
C MET A 39 12.21 18.65 -3.78
N GLU A 40 13.51 18.29 -3.77
CA GLU A 40 14.53 18.86 -4.67
C GLU A 40 14.19 18.59 -6.15
N LYS A 41 13.65 17.40 -6.44
CA LYS A 41 13.17 17.06 -7.79
C LYS A 41 11.97 17.93 -8.18
N ALA A 42 10.98 18.08 -7.31
CA ALA A 42 9.82 18.94 -7.57
C ALA A 42 10.24 20.38 -7.90
N GLU A 43 11.18 20.94 -7.14
CA GLU A 43 11.71 22.28 -7.36
C GLU A 43 12.48 22.39 -8.68
N SER A 44 13.32 21.41 -9.01
CA SER A 44 14.09 21.39 -10.25
C SER A 44 13.22 21.30 -11.51
N GLU A 45 12.06 20.63 -11.40
CA GLU A 45 11.06 20.53 -12.47
C GLU A 45 10.06 21.71 -12.45
N GLY A 46 10.15 22.61 -11.45
CA GLY A 46 9.23 23.72 -11.28
C GLY A 46 7.79 23.31 -10.95
N LEU A 47 7.61 22.17 -10.28
CA LEU A 47 6.28 21.62 -9.94
C LEU A 47 5.64 22.40 -8.78
N GLU A 48 4.35 22.73 -8.92
CA GLU A 48 3.51 23.17 -7.82
C GLU A 48 2.94 21.94 -7.10
N VAL A 49 3.58 21.54 -5.98
CA VAL A 49 3.07 20.41 -5.16
C VAL A 49 1.92 20.90 -4.30
N THR A 50 0.71 20.40 -4.54
CA THR A 50 -0.53 20.93 -3.93
C THR A 50 -1.09 20.06 -2.81
N HIS A 51 -0.87 18.74 -2.89
CA HIS A 51 -1.43 17.77 -1.95
C HIS A 51 -0.40 16.73 -1.54
N LEU A 52 -0.56 16.20 -0.32
CA LEU A 52 -0.02 14.94 0.14
C LEU A 52 -1.21 14.00 0.40
N LEU A 53 -1.27 12.89 -0.31
CA LEU A 53 -2.30 11.87 -0.17
C LEU A 53 -1.73 10.72 0.64
N LEU A 54 -2.40 10.33 1.72
CA LEU A 54 -1.97 9.23 2.57
C LEU A 54 -2.84 8.00 2.29
N THR A 55 -2.18 6.88 1.96
CA THR A 55 -2.88 5.60 1.78
C THR A 55 -3.47 5.10 3.09
N HIS A 56 -2.76 5.28 4.19
CA HIS A 56 -3.17 4.93 5.55
C HIS A 56 -2.31 5.67 6.61
N HIS A 57 -2.60 5.44 7.90
CA HIS A 57 -2.04 6.21 9.02
C HIS A 57 -0.76 5.66 9.65
N HIS A 58 -0.24 4.50 9.23
CA HIS A 58 0.93 3.92 9.89
C HIS A 58 2.14 4.85 9.81
N HIS A 59 2.95 4.82 10.87
CA HIS A 59 4.02 5.80 11.09
C HIS A 59 5.00 5.88 9.93
N ASP A 60 5.36 4.76 9.36
CA ASP A 60 6.30 4.65 8.24
C ASP A 60 5.71 5.11 6.88
N HIS A 61 4.45 5.57 6.87
CA HIS A 61 3.81 6.22 5.71
C HIS A 61 3.51 7.71 5.95
N VAL A 62 3.66 8.19 7.19
CA VAL A 62 3.31 9.59 7.54
C VAL A 62 4.44 10.36 8.22
N ALA A 63 5.57 9.71 8.54
CA ALA A 63 6.65 10.25 9.37
C ALA A 63 7.20 11.60 8.88
N GLU A 64 7.26 11.83 7.57
CA GLU A 64 7.76 13.07 6.98
C GLU A 64 6.65 14.00 6.42
N ALA A 65 5.37 13.75 6.75
CA ALA A 65 4.25 14.57 6.27
C ALA A 65 4.38 16.05 6.64
N GLN A 66 4.92 16.36 7.83
CA GLN A 66 5.16 17.74 8.27
C GLN A 66 6.17 18.45 7.35
N ALA A 67 7.20 17.76 6.87
CA ALA A 67 8.20 18.36 5.98
C ALA A 67 7.59 18.81 4.64
N TRP A 68 6.62 18.06 4.10
CA TRP A 68 5.87 18.46 2.91
C TRP A 68 5.00 19.70 3.15
N LYS A 69 4.32 19.78 4.30
CA LYS A 69 3.55 20.98 4.70
C LYS A 69 4.45 22.21 4.85
N ASP A 70 5.57 22.05 5.53
CA ASP A 70 6.51 23.16 5.78
C ASP A 70 7.13 23.70 4.48
N ARG A 71 7.43 22.81 3.53
CA ARG A 71 8.12 23.17 2.29
C ARG A 71 7.20 23.76 1.22
N PHE A 72 6.02 23.15 1.02
CA PHE A 72 5.14 23.47 -0.11
C PHE A 72 3.75 23.96 0.34
N GLY A 73 3.41 23.89 1.63
CA GLY A 73 2.08 24.24 2.11
C GLY A 73 0.99 23.30 1.58
N VAL A 74 1.33 22.04 1.33
CA VAL A 74 0.39 21.03 0.79
C VAL A 74 -0.80 20.82 1.72
N ARG A 75 -1.95 20.48 1.13
CA ARG A 75 -3.08 19.93 1.88
C ARG A 75 -2.86 18.42 2.05
N VAL A 76 -2.92 17.94 3.29
CA VAL A 76 -2.81 16.51 3.61
C VAL A 76 -4.21 15.91 3.65
N LEU A 77 -4.46 14.90 2.80
CA LEU A 77 -5.74 14.21 2.69
C LEU A 77 -5.56 12.70 2.88
N ALA A 78 -6.53 12.09 3.56
CA ALA A 78 -6.64 10.65 3.74
C ALA A 78 -8.11 10.24 3.77
N HIS A 79 -8.39 8.93 3.75
CA HIS A 79 -9.74 8.44 4.04
C HIS A 79 -10.22 8.95 5.41
N PRO A 80 -11.54 9.24 5.63
CA PRO A 80 -12.03 9.75 6.91
C PRO A 80 -11.52 8.97 8.13
N LEU A 81 -11.56 7.63 8.12
CA LEU A 81 -11.06 6.81 9.22
C LEU A 81 -9.55 6.96 9.45
N GLU A 82 -8.76 7.17 8.41
CA GLU A 82 -7.32 7.39 8.51
C GLU A 82 -7.00 8.81 8.98
N ALA A 83 -7.74 9.80 8.48
CA ALA A 83 -7.55 11.20 8.82
C ALA A 83 -7.77 11.49 10.31
N GLU A 84 -8.70 10.78 10.96
CA GLU A 84 -8.93 10.87 12.41
C GLU A 84 -7.70 10.46 13.24
N ARG A 85 -6.76 9.69 12.65
CA ARG A 85 -5.56 9.15 13.31
C ARG A 85 -4.29 9.93 12.98
N VAL A 86 -4.36 10.88 12.05
CA VAL A 86 -3.22 11.70 11.61
C VAL A 86 -3.53 13.18 11.85
N GLU A 87 -2.99 13.75 12.93
CA GLU A 87 -3.21 15.15 13.32
C GLU A 87 -2.88 16.16 12.20
N LEU A 88 -2.02 15.78 11.26
CA LEU A 88 -1.59 16.64 10.14
C LEU A 88 -2.58 16.69 8.99
N CYS A 89 -3.63 15.87 8.98
CA CYS A 89 -4.65 15.89 7.93
C CYS A 89 -5.43 17.21 7.95
N ASP A 90 -5.58 17.81 6.77
CA ASP A 90 -6.36 19.05 6.55
C ASP A 90 -7.77 18.78 6.06
N GLY A 91 -8.05 17.52 5.70
CA GLY A 91 -9.33 17.08 5.17
C GLY A 91 -9.33 15.62 4.78
N THR A 92 -10.39 15.21 4.13
CA THR A 92 -10.59 13.82 3.71
C THR A 92 -10.71 13.69 2.20
N ILE A 93 -10.49 12.48 1.71
CA ILE A 93 -10.82 12.01 0.37
C ILE A 93 -11.56 10.68 0.53
N ASP A 94 -12.78 10.59 0.04
CA ASP A 94 -13.62 9.40 0.18
C ASP A 94 -13.34 8.36 -0.92
N ALA A 95 -13.79 7.14 -0.65
CA ALA A 95 -13.76 6.07 -1.63
C ALA A 95 -14.56 6.43 -2.89
N GLY A 96 -13.93 6.32 -4.06
CA GLY A 96 -14.51 6.69 -5.34
C GLY A 96 -14.53 8.19 -5.64
N GLU A 97 -14.09 9.03 -4.70
CA GLU A 97 -13.95 10.46 -4.94
C GLU A 97 -12.82 10.73 -5.93
N GLU A 98 -13.05 11.69 -6.84
CA GLU A 98 -12.07 12.13 -7.82
C GLU A 98 -11.46 13.47 -7.42
N LEU A 99 -10.15 13.50 -7.34
CA LEU A 99 -9.35 14.70 -7.15
C LEU A 99 -8.62 15.05 -8.45
N SER A 100 -8.88 16.23 -9.00
CA SER A 100 -8.17 16.74 -10.16
C SER A 100 -7.03 17.68 -9.74
N VAL A 101 -5.79 17.41 -10.17
CA VAL A 101 -4.60 18.23 -9.91
C VAL A 101 -3.83 18.44 -11.21
N GLY A 102 -3.94 19.65 -11.79
CA GLY A 102 -3.38 19.89 -13.13
C GLY A 102 -3.99 18.94 -14.16
N GLY A 103 -3.15 18.21 -14.87
CA GLY A 103 -3.55 17.17 -15.81
C GLY A 103 -3.71 15.77 -15.19
N LEU A 104 -3.61 15.65 -13.85
CA LEU A 104 -3.79 14.36 -13.14
C LEU A 104 -5.24 14.21 -12.69
N THR A 105 -5.79 13.02 -12.89
CA THR A 105 -7.05 12.56 -12.30
C THR A 105 -6.73 11.46 -11.29
N ILE A 106 -7.06 11.66 -10.03
CA ILE A 106 -6.73 10.75 -8.92
C ILE A 106 -8.01 10.26 -8.29
N VAL A 107 -8.16 8.94 -8.15
CA VAL A 107 -9.36 8.31 -7.56
C VAL A 107 -8.96 7.40 -6.42
N GLY A 108 -9.60 7.57 -5.25
CA GLY A 108 -9.43 6.68 -4.09
C GLY A 108 -10.17 5.35 -4.30
N LEU A 109 -9.44 4.24 -4.42
CA LEU A 109 -9.99 2.89 -4.47
C LEU A 109 -10.03 2.32 -3.05
N PRO A 110 -11.20 1.93 -2.51
CA PRO A 110 -11.29 1.36 -1.18
C PRO A 110 -10.68 -0.05 -1.17
N THR A 111 -9.72 -0.27 -0.29
CA THR A 111 -9.01 -1.54 -0.16
C THR A 111 -8.77 -1.89 1.32
N PRO A 112 -9.85 -2.03 2.13
CA PRO A 112 -9.71 -2.40 3.53
C PRO A 112 -9.03 -3.76 3.69
N GLY A 113 -8.40 -3.98 4.82
CA GLY A 113 -7.64 -5.20 5.14
C GLY A 113 -6.48 -4.88 6.06
N HIS A 114 -5.43 -4.29 5.51
CA HIS A 114 -4.27 -3.82 6.27
C HIS A 114 -4.64 -2.71 7.26
N THR A 115 -5.51 -1.78 6.86
CA THR A 115 -6.27 -0.90 7.74
C THR A 115 -7.72 -0.80 7.28
N ASP A 116 -8.61 -0.34 8.15
CA ASP A 116 -10.05 -0.19 7.88
C ASP A 116 -10.38 0.97 6.92
N GLY A 117 -9.52 1.99 6.87
CA GLY A 117 -9.65 3.14 5.99
C GLY A 117 -8.69 3.13 4.80
N MET A 118 -8.04 1.99 4.48
CA MET A 118 -7.06 1.91 3.41
C MET A 118 -7.61 2.36 2.07
N LEU A 119 -6.94 3.34 1.45
CA LEU A 119 -7.18 3.74 0.07
C LEU A 119 -5.96 3.45 -0.79
N ASN A 120 -6.19 2.81 -1.93
CA ASN A 120 -5.23 2.85 -3.02
C ASN A 120 -5.57 4.03 -3.94
N PHE A 121 -4.58 4.75 -4.43
CA PHE A 121 -4.80 5.89 -5.31
C PHE A 121 -4.52 5.51 -6.76
N ARG A 122 -5.57 5.47 -7.59
CA ARG A 122 -5.40 5.36 -9.03
C ARG A 122 -5.15 6.75 -9.61
N VAL A 123 -4.04 6.90 -10.32
CA VAL A 123 -3.68 8.13 -11.03
C VAL A 123 -3.80 7.87 -12.52
N ASN A 124 -4.67 8.64 -13.16
CA ASN A 124 -5.10 8.42 -14.53
C ASN A 124 -5.61 6.96 -14.70
N ASP A 125 -5.31 6.31 -15.82
CA ASP A 125 -5.79 4.93 -16.06
C ASP A 125 -4.72 3.85 -15.81
N ASP A 126 -3.45 4.22 -15.68
CA ASP A 126 -2.32 3.31 -15.81
C ASP A 126 -1.56 3.04 -14.50
N ASP A 127 -1.70 3.89 -13.50
CA ASP A 127 -0.90 3.84 -12.27
C ASP A 127 -1.77 3.71 -11.02
N VAL A 128 -1.45 2.78 -10.13
CA VAL A 128 -2.12 2.61 -8.83
C VAL A 128 -1.09 2.52 -7.72
N PHE A 129 -1.22 3.38 -6.73
CA PHE A 129 -0.41 3.40 -5.51
C PHE A 129 -1.12 2.57 -4.46
N THR A 130 -0.55 1.39 -4.16
CA THR A 130 -1.25 0.34 -3.41
C THR A 130 -1.04 0.40 -1.91
N GLY A 131 -0.20 1.33 -1.41
CA GLY A 131 0.17 1.34 -0.01
C GLY A 131 0.52 -0.09 0.46
N ASP A 132 -0.05 -0.49 1.57
CA ASP A 132 0.19 -1.79 2.18
C ASP A 132 -0.91 -2.84 1.89
N THR A 133 -1.64 -2.66 0.79
CA THR A 133 -2.58 -3.68 0.30
C THR A 133 -1.83 -4.81 -0.41
N LEU A 134 -0.99 -4.48 -1.38
CA LEU A 134 -0.28 -5.45 -2.24
C LEU A 134 1.13 -4.96 -2.53
N PHE A 135 2.09 -5.85 -2.37
CA PHE A 135 3.51 -5.64 -2.70
C PHE A 135 3.93 -6.52 -3.88
N LYS A 136 5.10 -6.25 -4.42
CA LYS A 136 5.70 -7.12 -5.44
C LYS A 136 5.98 -8.51 -4.85
N GLY A 137 5.17 -9.50 -5.25
CA GLY A 137 5.28 -10.89 -4.83
C GLY A 137 4.78 -11.19 -3.41
N SER A 138 4.22 -10.21 -2.70
CA SER A 138 3.71 -10.37 -1.33
C SER A 138 2.43 -9.54 -1.13
N VAL A 139 1.87 -9.56 0.08
CA VAL A 139 0.65 -8.83 0.45
C VAL A 139 0.81 -8.18 1.82
N GLY A 140 -0.05 -7.22 2.15
CA GLY A 140 -0.11 -6.61 3.47
C GLY A 140 -0.44 -7.61 4.58
N GLY A 141 -0.04 -7.30 5.80
CA GLY A 141 -0.47 -8.03 6.99
C GLY A 141 -1.82 -7.52 7.49
N VAL A 142 -2.54 -8.34 8.28
CA VAL A 142 -3.83 -7.97 8.86
C VAL A 142 -3.83 -8.01 10.38
N LYS A 143 -2.67 -7.74 11.00
CA LYS A 143 -2.48 -7.75 12.48
C LYS A 143 -1.92 -6.44 13.02
N ALA A 144 -1.72 -5.44 12.18
CA ALA A 144 -1.34 -4.10 12.62
C ALA A 144 -2.54 -3.38 13.29
N PRO A 145 -2.32 -2.30 14.02
CA PRO A 145 -3.42 -1.50 14.56
C PRO A 145 -4.41 -1.09 13.47
N HIS A 146 -5.70 -1.25 13.78
CA HIS A 146 -6.82 -0.96 12.88
C HIS A 146 -6.89 -1.82 11.61
N SER A 147 -6.19 -2.95 11.56
CA SER A 147 -6.46 -3.97 10.54
C SER A 147 -7.89 -4.52 10.67
N THR A 148 -8.47 -4.95 9.55
CA THR A 148 -9.79 -5.58 9.56
C THR A 148 -9.67 -7.10 9.56
N SER A 149 -9.66 -7.73 8.39
CA SER A 149 -9.60 -9.19 8.28
C SER A 149 -8.81 -9.66 7.07
N TYR A 150 -8.45 -10.96 7.11
CA TYR A 150 -7.90 -11.65 5.96
C TYR A 150 -8.85 -11.59 4.74
N ASP A 151 -10.15 -11.81 4.96
CA ASP A 151 -11.15 -11.83 3.89
C ASP A 151 -11.29 -10.46 3.23
N ASP A 152 -11.23 -9.37 4.00
CA ASP A 152 -11.25 -8.02 3.47
C ASP A 152 -10.02 -7.75 2.60
N LEU A 153 -8.82 -8.09 3.08
CA LEU A 153 -7.58 -7.93 2.32
C LEU A 153 -7.62 -8.74 1.01
N LYS A 154 -8.04 -10.01 1.10
CA LYS A 154 -8.20 -10.87 -0.08
C LYS A 154 -9.19 -10.28 -1.09
N THR A 155 -10.35 -9.81 -0.62
CA THR A 155 -11.36 -9.16 -1.44
C THR A 155 -10.81 -7.89 -2.09
N SER A 156 -10.12 -7.04 -1.34
CA SER A 156 -9.47 -5.83 -1.84
C SER A 156 -8.46 -6.14 -2.97
N ILE A 157 -7.68 -7.19 -2.82
CA ILE A 157 -6.72 -7.60 -3.85
C ILE A 157 -7.45 -8.23 -5.04
N MET A 158 -8.30 -9.24 -4.82
CA MET A 158 -8.86 -10.07 -5.89
C MET A 158 -10.00 -9.38 -6.66
N ASP A 159 -10.81 -8.54 -5.98
CA ASP A 159 -12.01 -7.94 -6.57
C ASP A 159 -11.85 -6.45 -6.89
N VAL A 160 -10.80 -5.79 -6.38
CA VAL A 160 -10.46 -4.42 -6.77
C VAL A 160 -9.20 -4.40 -7.63
N LEU A 161 -8.04 -4.79 -7.10
CA LEU A 161 -6.77 -4.64 -7.82
C LEU A 161 -6.64 -5.60 -9.01
N MET A 162 -6.96 -6.88 -8.83
CA MET A 162 -6.84 -7.90 -9.89
C MET A 162 -7.94 -7.80 -10.96
N LYS A 163 -8.88 -6.85 -10.85
CA LYS A 163 -9.85 -6.51 -11.91
C LYS A 163 -9.35 -5.39 -12.83
N LEU A 164 -8.27 -4.73 -12.49
CA LEU A 164 -7.66 -3.71 -13.34
C LEU A 164 -6.96 -4.35 -14.56
N PRO A 165 -6.71 -3.59 -15.62
CA PRO A 165 -5.99 -4.10 -16.79
C PRO A 165 -4.63 -4.70 -16.40
N PRO A 166 -4.17 -5.80 -17.01
CA PRO A 166 -2.88 -6.43 -16.66
C PRO A 166 -1.66 -5.51 -16.78
N ALA A 167 -1.73 -4.50 -17.67
CA ALA A 167 -0.65 -3.53 -17.87
C ALA A 167 -0.62 -2.41 -16.82
N THR A 168 -1.62 -2.32 -15.94
CA THR A 168 -1.65 -1.31 -14.86
C THR A 168 -0.44 -1.48 -13.97
N ARG A 169 0.31 -0.38 -13.78
CA ARG A 169 1.47 -0.33 -12.90
C ARG A 169 1.04 -0.17 -11.46
N LEU A 170 1.60 -1.00 -10.58
CA LEU A 170 1.34 -0.96 -9.15
C LEU A 170 2.57 -0.40 -8.43
N HIS A 171 2.35 0.62 -7.63
CA HIS A 171 3.37 1.34 -6.85
C HIS A 171 3.10 1.09 -5.37
N PRO A 172 3.75 0.07 -4.77
CA PRO A 172 3.46 -0.35 -3.40
C PRO A 172 4.02 0.61 -2.34
N GLY A 173 3.49 0.50 -1.12
CA GLY A 173 4.01 1.19 0.04
C GLY A 173 5.43 0.79 0.41
N HIS A 174 5.85 -0.41 0.02
CA HIS A 174 7.21 -0.93 0.23
C HIS A 174 7.83 -1.47 -1.04
N THR A 175 9.16 -1.32 -1.15
CA THR A 175 10.01 -1.88 -2.21
C THR A 175 9.65 -1.47 -3.66
N ASP A 176 9.86 -2.37 -4.62
CA ASP A 176 9.81 -2.07 -6.04
C ASP A 176 8.41 -2.10 -6.63
N PRO A 177 8.14 -1.26 -7.66
CA PRO A 177 6.92 -1.35 -8.46
C PRO A 177 6.77 -2.71 -9.16
N THR A 178 5.53 -3.03 -9.51
CA THR A 178 5.13 -4.22 -10.25
C THR A 178 3.98 -3.91 -11.21
N THR A 179 3.32 -4.92 -11.76
CA THR A 179 2.10 -4.78 -12.57
C THR A 179 1.02 -5.73 -12.09
N VAL A 180 -0.24 -5.42 -12.40
CA VAL A 180 -1.37 -6.33 -12.16
C VAL A 180 -1.12 -7.70 -12.81
N GLY A 181 -0.59 -7.71 -14.03
CA GLY A 181 -0.30 -8.95 -14.75
C GLY A 181 0.79 -9.79 -14.09
N ASP A 182 1.87 -9.17 -13.60
CA ASP A 182 2.94 -9.88 -12.89
C ASP A 182 2.42 -10.47 -11.58
N GLU A 183 1.68 -9.69 -10.79
CA GLU A 183 1.11 -10.19 -9.53
C GLU A 183 0.04 -11.26 -9.76
N TRP A 184 -0.76 -11.14 -10.80
CA TRP A 184 -1.73 -12.19 -11.19
C TRP A 184 -1.05 -13.53 -11.47
N GLU A 185 0.09 -13.52 -12.16
CA GLU A 185 0.78 -14.76 -12.58
C GLU A 185 1.80 -15.28 -11.55
N GLN A 186 2.42 -14.40 -10.76
CA GLN A 186 3.61 -14.76 -9.96
C GLN A 186 3.42 -14.64 -8.45
N ASN A 187 2.47 -13.80 -7.95
CA ASN A 187 2.26 -13.64 -6.53
C ASN A 187 1.73 -14.93 -5.90
N ALA A 188 2.46 -15.48 -4.92
CA ALA A 188 2.13 -16.77 -4.33
C ALA A 188 0.74 -16.78 -3.66
N PHE A 189 0.33 -15.70 -3.01
CA PHE A 189 -1.00 -15.57 -2.40
C PHE A 189 -2.09 -15.58 -3.47
N VAL A 190 -1.95 -14.76 -4.50
CA VAL A 190 -2.90 -14.69 -5.62
C VAL A 190 -3.04 -16.04 -6.31
N ARG A 191 -1.94 -16.77 -6.53
CA ARG A 191 -1.95 -18.09 -7.16
C ARG A 191 -2.71 -19.13 -6.33
N VAL A 192 -2.52 -19.15 -5.01
CA VAL A 192 -3.28 -20.04 -4.13
C VAL A 192 -4.76 -19.65 -4.09
N TRP A 193 -5.09 -18.36 -4.01
CA TRP A 193 -6.49 -17.87 -4.07
C TRP A 193 -7.20 -18.24 -5.36
N ARG A 194 -6.47 -18.33 -6.47
CA ARG A 194 -6.97 -18.79 -7.78
C ARG A 194 -7.05 -20.31 -7.89
N GLY A 195 -6.57 -21.07 -6.90
CA GLY A 195 -6.52 -22.54 -6.94
C GLY A 195 -5.47 -23.09 -7.92
N LEU A 196 -4.47 -22.29 -8.30
CA LEU A 196 -3.37 -22.73 -9.19
C LEU A 196 -2.29 -23.50 -8.42
N ASP A 197 -2.06 -23.09 -7.17
CA ASP A 197 -1.14 -23.76 -6.27
C ASP A 197 -1.93 -24.30 -5.06
N PRO A 198 -1.52 -25.46 -4.49
CA PRO A 198 -2.23 -26.05 -3.37
C PRO A 198 -2.01 -25.28 -2.07
N GLU A 199 -2.98 -25.29 -1.18
CA GLU A 199 -2.78 -24.88 0.21
C GLU A 199 -1.84 -25.87 0.92
N GLY A 200 -0.97 -25.35 1.80
CA GLY A 200 -0.19 -26.15 2.74
C GLY A 200 -1.06 -26.68 3.86
N SER A 201 -0.50 -27.65 4.61
CA SER A 201 -1.19 -28.31 5.72
C SER A 201 -0.25 -28.65 6.90
N GLU A 202 0.92 -28.02 6.94
CA GLU A 202 1.89 -28.24 8.02
C GLU A 202 1.40 -27.58 9.32
N PRO A 203 1.46 -28.28 10.48
CA PRO A 203 1.17 -27.65 11.75
C PRO A 203 2.26 -26.63 12.11
N CYS A 204 1.84 -25.53 12.72
CA CYS A 204 2.73 -24.49 13.23
C CYS A 204 2.12 -23.85 14.49
N THR A 205 2.91 -23.01 15.18
CA THR A 205 2.41 -22.15 16.23
C THR A 205 2.71 -20.69 15.92
N VAL A 206 1.81 -19.80 16.31
CA VAL A 206 1.95 -18.36 16.17
C VAL A 206 1.48 -17.73 17.48
N TRP A 207 2.37 -16.97 18.15
CA TRP A 207 2.08 -16.39 19.48
C TRP A 207 1.54 -17.44 20.47
N GLU A 208 2.21 -18.60 20.54
CA GLU A 208 1.83 -19.72 21.42
C GLU A 208 0.44 -20.35 21.13
N ARG A 209 -0.14 -20.10 19.96
CA ARG A 209 -1.45 -20.62 19.53
C ARG A 209 -1.28 -21.52 18.31
N ASP A 210 -1.97 -22.67 18.32
CA ASP A 210 -1.88 -23.66 17.23
C ASP A 210 -2.54 -23.16 15.94
N ALA A 211 -1.86 -23.39 14.83
CA ALA A 211 -2.33 -23.05 13.50
C ALA A 211 -1.84 -24.06 12.45
N THR A 212 -2.44 -24.00 11.28
CA THR A 212 -1.96 -24.67 10.06
C THR A 212 -1.28 -23.64 9.17
N LEU A 213 -0.06 -23.93 8.72
CA LEU A 213 0.65 -23.10 7.73
C LEU A 213 0.07 -23.39 6.34
N VAL A 214 -0.70 -22.44 5.81
CA VAL A 214 -1.34 -22.54 4.49
C VAL A 214 -0.39 -22.10 3.38
N LEU A 215 0.38 -21.02 3.62
CA LEU A 215 1.38 -20.52 2.66
C LEU A 215 2.56 -19.90 3.41
N TRP A 216 3.76 -20.16 2.90
CA TRP A 216 5.01 -19.54 3.31
C TRP A 216 5.67 -18.93 2.11
N ALA A 217 5.61 -17.62 1.97
CA ALA A 217 6.13 -16.89 0.81
C ALA A 217 7.20 -15.86 1.20
N PRO A 218 8.14 -15.53 0.32
CA PRO A 218 9.04 -14.40 0.53
C PRO A 218 8.26 -13.10 0.79
N ASP A 219 8.82 -12.22 1.65
CA ASP A 219 8.26 -10.91 1.91
C ASP A 219 9.22 -9.80 1.44
N TYR A 220 8.72 -8.57 1.39
CA TYR A 220 9.45 -7.40 0.89
C TYR A 220 10.71 -7.06 1.69
N ASP A 221 10.79 -7.44 2.96
CA ASP A 221 11.90 -7.16 3.88
C ASP A 221 13.05 -8.20 3.80
N GLY A 222 12.94 -9.17 2.88
CA GLY A 222 13.86 -10.30 2.76
C GLY A 222 13.56 -11.45 3.71
N GLY A 223 12.53 -11.31 4.56
CA GLY A 223 11.97 -12.38 5.38
C GLY A 223 10.88 -13.17 4.66
N HIS A 224 9.86 -13.56 5.41
CA HIS A 224 8.71 -14.29 4.88
C HIS A 224 7.41 -13.74 5.42
N LYS A 225 6.35 -13.85 4.63
CA LYS A 225 4.96 -13.66 4.99
C LYS A 225 4.29 -15.01 5.06
N ALA A 226 3.50 -15.25 6.10
CA ALA A 226 2.77 -16.50 6.27
C ALA A 226 1.26 -16.26 6.22
N TRP A 227 0.57 -17.06 5.43
CA TRP A 227 -0.87 -17.27 5.58
C TRP A 227 -1.06 -18.49 6.47
N ILE A 228 -1.76 -18.31 7.57
CA ILE A 228 -2.06 -19.33 8.54
C ILE A 228 -3.58 -19.51 8.69
N ARG A 229 -3.98 -20.70 9.11
CA ARG A 229 -5.36 -21.00 9.52
C ARG A 229 -5.36 -21.45 10.97
N TRP A 230 -6.08 -20.73 11.82
CA TRP A 230 -6.16 -21.06 13.24
C TRP A 230 -6.86 -22.38 13.47
N THR A 231 -6.27 -23.27 14.27
CA THR A 231 -6.81 -24.63 14.51
C THR A 231 -8.12 -24.61 15.27
N ASP A 232 -8.31 -23.66 16.17
CA ASP A 232 -9.47 -23.57 17.06
C ASP A 232 -10.68 -22.87 16.43
N SER A 233 -10.47 -21.85 15.59
CA SER A 233 -11.56 -21.10 14.93
C SER A 233 -11.76 -21.46 13.46
N GLY A 234 -10.73 -21.96 12.79
CA GLY A 234 -10.72 -22.16 11.34
C GLY A 234 -10.58 -20.87 10.53
N GLU A 235 -10.36 -19.73 11.19
CA GLU A 235 -10.17 -18.45 10.54
C GLU A 235 -8.77 -18.33 9.94
N ASP A 236 -8.67 -17.64 8.81
CA ASP A 236 -7.42 -17.36 8.12
C ASP A 236 -6.82 -16.02 8.57
N ASP A 237 -5.47 -15.97 8.60
CA ASP A 237 -4.73 -14.75 8.92
C ASP A 237 -3.44 -14.63 8.08
N ILE A 238 -2.95 -13.39 7.93
CA ILE A 238 -1.66 -13.11 7.33
C ILE A 238 -0.76 -12.46 8.38
N VAL A 239 0.33 -13.11 8.68
CA VAL A 239 1.26 -12.72 9.75
C VAL A 239 2.71 -12.66 9.22
N PRO A 240 3.61 -11.89 9.87
CA PRO A 240 5.04 -11.97 9.58
C PRO A 240 5.57 -13.39 9.81
N GLY A 241 6.40 -13.90 8.91
CA GLY A 241 7.01 -15.21 9.06
C GLY A 241 7.86 -15.36 10.33
N SER A 242 8.45 -14.28 10.82
CA SER A 242 9.19 -14.25 12.09
C SER A 242 8.35 -14.60 13.33
N GLN A 243 7.02 -14.60 13.20
CA GLN A 243 6.09 -14.97 14.29
C GLN A 243 5.64 -16.43 14.21
N VAL A 244 6.07 -17.16 13.19
CA VAL A 244 5.68 -18.57 12.96
C VAL A 244 6.79 -19.51 13.44
N GLU A 245 6.46 -20.36 14.37
CA GLU A 245 7.29 -21.49 14.83
C GLU A 245 6.83 -22.76 14.09
N ARG A 246 7.77 -23.41 13.38
CA ARG A 246 7.54 -24.57 12.50
C ARG A 246 8.20 -25.81 13.06
#